data_4ecddbb8d229311b39484933b001128d
#
_entry.id   4ecddbb8d229311b39484933b001128d
#
_cell.length_a   1.000
_cell.length_b   1.000
_cell.length_c   1.000
_cell.angle_alpha   90.00
_cell.angle_beta   90.00
_cell.angle_gamma   90.00
#
_symmetry.space_group_name_H-M   'P 1'
#
loop_
_entity.id
_entity.type
_entity.pdbx_description
1 polymer ?
#
loop_
_entity_poly.entity_id
_entity_poly.type
_entity_poly.pdbx_seq_one_letter_code
_entity_poly.pdbx_strand_id
1 'polypeptide(L)'
;MYDLVLGYVIIALASCAACVVGALFARGRRGLLRTAVAAVLVVLTVAFAARVQGRLIMARLLPFSNVILVGNWTALGAACLAGMLLAWRPIPFWRRAILGVALLGVGAHALTRQMPRDPPPATDIWSDGICLQSNRASCSACSAATLLTGFDIPANEQEMMELCLTGANGTPTLGLFRGLKLKTRASSYRVEPFFSDIEELLVADDWPALLLVKLEIGAKVDPRYEHQWGWTPGLGHAVLFSAVSGPTG
;
A
#
# COMPACT_ATOMS: atom_id res chain seq x y z
N MET A 1 -15.17 5.16 -3.69
CA MET A 1 -14.79 6.11 -2.60
C MET A 1 -15.39 5.75 -1.23
N TYR A 2 -16.55 5.10 -1.17
CA TYR A 2 -17.16 4.65 0.09
C TYR A 2 -16.24 3.76 0.94
N ASP A 3 -15.48 2.87 0.30
CA ASP A 3 -14.49 1.99 0.95
C ASP A 3 -13.39 2.75 1.70
N LEU A 4 -12.91 3.87 1.14
CA LEU A 4 -11.92 4.72 1.80
C LEU A 4 -12.51 5.47 3.00
N VAL A 5 -13.73 6.00 2.87
CA VAL A 5 -14.42 6.64 4.01
C VAL A 5 -14.59 5.65 5.14
N LEU A 6 -15.05 4.43 4.84
CA LEU A 6 -15.15 3.35 5.83
C LEU A 6 -13.80 3.02 6.45
N GLY A 7 -12.73 2.95 5.64
CA GLY A 7 -11.37 2.74 6.12
C GLY A 7 -10.90 3.82 7.09
N TYR A 8 -11.16 5.10 6.78
CA TYR A 8 -10.84 6.21 7.68
C TYR A 8 -11.61 6.13 8.99
N VAL A 9 -12.90 5.82 8.95
CA VAL A 9 -13.72 5.66 10.16
C VAL A 9 -13.17 4.53 11.04
N ILE A 10 -12.90 3.38 10.46
CA ILE A 10 -12.37 2.22 11.19
C ILE A 10 -11.03 2.56 11.85
N ILE A 11 -10.07 3.12 11.10
CA ILE A 11 -8.74 3.41 11.65
C ILE A 11 -8.78 4.54 12.69
N ALA A 12 -9.67 5.53 12.53
CA ALA A 12 -9.85 6.60 13.50
C ALA A 12 -10.42 6.06 14.83
N LEU A 13 -11.48 5.23 14.77
CA LEU A 13 -12.05 4.58 15.96
C LEU A 13 -11.03 3.68 16.65
N ALA A 14 -10.30 2.87 15.89
CA ALA A 14 -9.24 2.01 16.42
C ALA A 14 -8.10 2.83 17.05
N SER A 15 -7.72 3.97 16.46
CA SER A 15 -6.71 4.88 17.02
C SER A 15 -7.19 5.54 18.31
N CYS A 16 -8.46 5.94 18.38
CA CYS A 16 -9.05 6.45 19.63
C CYS A 16 -9.03 5.37 20.73
N ALA A 17 -9.42 4.14 20.41
CA ALA A 17 -9.36 3.03 21.35
C ALA A 17 -7.92 2.73 21.79
N ALA A 18 -6.95 2.71 20.88
CA ALA A 18 -5.53 2.53 21.19
C ALA A 18 -5.00 3.64 22.11
N CYS A 19 -5.40 4.90 21.89
CA CYS A 19 -5.05 6.02 22.76
C CYS A 19 -5.61 5.84 24.19
N VAL A 20 -6.87 5.45 24.32
CA VAL A 20 -7.50 5.15 25.61
C VAL A 20 -6.78 4.01 26.32
N VAL A 21 -6.52 2.91 25.63
CA VAL A 21 -5.77 1.75 26.16
C VAL A 21 -4.39 2.17 26.65
N GLY A 22 -3.65 2.94 25.86
CA GLY A 22 -2.35 3.50 26.25
C GLY A 22 -2.43 4.35 27.51
N ALA A 23 -3.43 5.22 27.60
CA ALA A 23 -3.65 6.09 28.77
C ALA A 23 -4.00 5.30 30.03
N LEU A 24 -4.88 4.30 29.93
CA LEU A 24 -5.27 3.43 31.05
C LEU A 24 -4.07 2.58 31.54
N PHE A 25 -3.32 2.01 30.60
CA PHE A 25 -2.09 1.26 30.93
C PHE A 25 -1.08 2.12 31.70
N ALA A 26 -0.86 3.36 31.23
CA ALA A 26 0.11 4.27 31.84
C ALA A 26 -0.29 4.74 33.26
N ARG A 27 -1.58 4.79 33.57
CA ARG A 27 -2.08 5.17 34.91
C ARG A 27 -1.83 4.11 35.98
N GLY A 28 -1.93 2.83 35.61
CA GLY A 28 -1.93 1.70 36.57
C GLY A 28 -0.56 1.06 36.80
N ARG A 29 0.54 1.51 36.17
CA ARG A 29 1.82 0.76 36.17
C ARG A 29 2.98 1.50 36.79
N ARG A 30 3.96 0.74 37.36
CA ARG A 30 5.24 1.24 37.87
C ARG A 30 6.04 1.91 36.76
N GLY A 31 6.84 2.93 37.09
CA GLY A 31 7.57 3.75 36.12
C GLY A 31 8.44 2.95 35.15
N LEU A 32 9.20 1.97 35.64
CA LEU A 32 10.09 1.15 34.82
C LEU A 32 9.32 0.34 33.75
N LEU A 33 8.26 -0.38 34.17
CA LEU A 33 7.48 -1.21 33.23
C LEU A 33 6.82 -0.35 32.16
N ARG A 34 6.30 0.82 32.52
CA ARG A 34 5.70 1.76 31.58
C ARG A 34 6.72 2.26 30.55
N THR A 35 7.93 2.63 30.99
CA THR A 35 8.99 3.08 30.10
C THR A 35 9.44 1.97 29.17
N ALA A 36 9.61 0.73 29.69
CA ALA A 36 9.99 -0.43 28.89
C ALA A 36 8.94 -0.74 27.80
N VAL A 37 7.65 -0.75 28.16
CA VAL A 37 6.56 -0.98 27.18
C VAL A 37 6.49 0.14 26.13
N ALA A 38 6.67 1.40 26.55
CA ALA A 38 6.70 2.51 25.61
C ALA A 38 7.87 2.37 24.61
N ALA A 39 9.07 2.03 25.10
CA ALA A 39 10.24 1.79 24.24
C ALA A 39 10.00 0.65 23.24
N VAL A 40 9.47 -0.48 23.69
CA VAL A 40 9.12 -1.60 22.81
C VAL A 40 8.08 -1.17 21.77
N LEU A 41 7.04 -0.46 22.18
CA LEU A 41 6.01 0.01 21.25
C LEU A 41 6.56 0.98 20.21
N VAL A 42 7.50 1.86 20.57
CA VAL A 42 8.21 2.72 19.61
C VAL A 42 8.98 1.88 18.59
N VAL A 43 9.78 0.90 19.07
CA VAL A 43 10.56 0.02 18.18
C VAL A 43 9.63 -0.75 17.22
N LEU A 44 8.54 -1.34 17.73
CA LEU A 44 7.59 -2.07 16.92
C LEU A 44 6.88 -1.16 15.91
N THR A 45 6.48 0.04 16.29
CA THR A 45 5.82 1.00 15.39
C THR A 45 6.76 1.44 14.27
N VAL A 46 8.02 1.75 14.60
CA VAL A 46 9.04 2.12 13.61
C VAL A 46 9.39 0.95 12.70
N ALA A 47 9.58 -0.25 13.26
CA ALA A 47 9.86 -1.45 12.47
C ALA A 47 8.70 -1.78 11.52
N PHE A 48 7.46 -1.67 11.98
CA PHE A 48 6.27 -1.84 11.15
C PHE A 48 6.23 -0.80 10.01
N ALA A 49 6.41 0.48 10.34
CA ALA A 49 6.41 1.56 9.35
C ALA A 49 7.51 1.38 8.27
N ALA A 50 8.68 0.87 8.65
CA ALA A 50 9.80 0.68 7.75
C ALA A 50 9.70 -0.60 6.90
N ARG A 51 9.12 -1.69 7.43
CA ARG A 51 9.23 -3.02 6.82
C ARG A 51 7.92 -3.61 6.32
N VAL A 52 6.78 -3.17 6.83
CA VAL A 52 5.47 -3.84 6.59
C VAL A 52 4.45 -2.89 5.96
N GLN A 53 4.43 -1.64 6.42
CA GLN A 53 3.45 -0.66 5.97
C GLN A 53 3.49 -0.47 4.45
N GLY A 54 2.32 -0.56 3.80
CA GLY A 54 2.18 -0.38 2.35
C GLY A 54 2.63 -1.57 1.52
N ARG A 55 3.14 -2.64 2.12
CA ARG A 55 3.55 -3.85 1.39
C ARG A 55 2.39 -4.81 1.15
N LEU A 56 2.53 -5.64 0.12
CA LEU A 56 1.52 -6.60 -0.33
C LEU A 56 1.13 -7.62 0.76
N ILE A 57 2.02 -7.90 1.72
CA ILE A 57 1.70 -8.78 2.86
C ILE A 57 0.46 -8.30 3.63
N MET A 58 0.21 -6.99 3.68
CA MET A 58 -0.99 -6.45 4.33
C MET A 58 -2.27 -6.83 3.59
N ALA A 59 -2.24 -6.93 2.26
CA ALA A 59 -3.37 -7.39 1.47
C ALA A 59 -3.67 -8.88 1.67
N ARG A 60 -2.64 -9.68 1.99
CA ARG A 60 -2.81 -11.10 2.35
C ARG A 60 -3.43 -11.27 3.74
N LEU A 61 -3.05 -10.42 4.69
CA LEU A 61 -3.59 -10.44 6.06
C LEU A 61 -5.00 -9.83 6.14
N LEU A 62 -5.26 -8.78 5.38
CA LEU A 62 -6.50 -8.01 5.37
C LEU A 62 -6.99 -7.88 3.91
N PRO A 63 -7.70 -8.88 3.36
CA PRO A 63 -8.06 -8.94 1.95
C PRO A 63 -9.25 -8.01 1.58
N PHE A 64 -9.25 -6.80 2.14
CA PHE A 64 -10.29 -5.79 1.90
C PHE A 64 -9.76 -4.67 0.98
N SER A 65 -10.63 -4.04 0.19
CA SER A 65 -10.23 -2.94 -0.71
C SER A 65 -9.65 -1.74 0.03
N ASN A 66 -10.07 -1.50 1.27
CA ASN A 66 -9.59 -0.40 2.10
C ASN A 66 -8.34 -0.73 2.94
N VAL A 67 -7.64 -1.84 2.66
CA VAL A 67 -6.45 -2.29 3.38
C VAL A 67 -5.35 -1.23 3.44
N ILE A 68 -5.25 -0.36 2.43
CA ILE A 68 -4.30 0.75 2.39
C ILE A 68 -4.46 1.69 3.62
N LEU A 69 -5.66 1.80 4.17
CA LEU A 69 -5.96 2.56 5.38
C LEU A 69 -5.98 1.69 6.63
N VAL A 70 -6.80 0.63 6.63
CA VAL A 70 -6.98 -0.25 7.80
C VAL A 70 -5.70 -1.01 8.16
N GLY A 71 -4.86 -1.28 7.17
CA GLY A 71 -3.53 -1.86 7.34
C GLY A 71 -2.45 -0.89 7.82
N ASN A 72 -2.78 0.38 8.08
CA ASN A 72 -1.82 1.39 8.53
C ASN A 72 -1.70 1.43 10.07
N TRP A 73 -1.07 0.42 10.63
CA TRP A 73 -0.96 0.29 12.09
C TRP A 73 0.02 1.26 12.73
N THR A 74 0.81 2.01 11.94
CA THR A 74 1.61 3.13 12.47
C THR A 74 0.73 4.16 13.17
N ALA A 75 -0.47 4.42 12.66
CA ALA A 75 -1.43 5.33 13.30
C ALA A 75 -1.89 4.80 14.68
N LEU A 76 -2.11 3.49 14.80
CA LEU A 76 -2.48 2.84 16.08
C LEU A 76 -1.35 2.93 17.10
N GLY A 77 -0.12 2.61 16.69
CA GLY A 77 1.06 2.69 17.56
C GLY A 77 1.30 4.12 18.06
N ALA A 78 1.24 5.10 17.16
CA ALA A 78 1.38 6.51 17.48
C ALA A 78 0.28 7.00 18.44
N ALA A 79 -0.97 6.60 18.22
CA ALA A 79 -2.09 6.95 19.10
C ALA A 79 -1.96 6.30 20.49
N CYS A 80 -1.54 5.04 20.57
CA CYS A 80 -1.28 4.37 21.85
C CYS A 80 -0.17 5.07 22.64
N LEU A 81 0.94 5.42 21.99
CA LEU A 81 2.05 6.17 22.59
C LEU A 81 1.59 7.57 23.07
N ALA A 82 0.77 8.26 22.28
CA ALA A 82 0.19 9.55 22.66
C ALA A 82 -0.66 9.41 23.93
N GLY A 83 -1.50 8.37 24.01
CA GLY A 83 -2.30 8.06 25.20
C GLY A 83 -1.44 7.78 26.44
N MET A 84 -0.40 6.97 26.30
CA MET A 84 0.56 6.69 27.38
C MET A 84 1.22 7.99 27.87
N LEU A 85 1.65 8.84 26.93
CA LEU A 85 2.32 10.10 27.23
C LEU A 85 1.39 11.10 27.94
N LEU A 86 0.16 11.26 27.48
CA LEU A 86 -0.84 12.14 28.08
C LEU A 86 -1.16 11.76 29.54
N ALA A 87 -1.14 10.47 29.84
CA ALA A 87 -1.33 9.98 31.20
C ALA A 87 -0.08 10.06 32.11
N TRP A 88 1.08 10.43 31.56
CA TRP A 88 2.36 10.45 32.29
C TRP A 88 2.53 11.69 33.15
N ARG A 89 2.01 11.69 34.36
CA ARG A 89 1.95 12.83 35.30
C ARG A 89 3.28 13.50 35.64
N PRO A 90 4.46 12.82 35.76
CA PRO A 90 5.74 13.49 36.06
C PRO A 90 6.19 14.52 35.02
N ILE A 91 5.67 14.45 33.78
CA ILE A 91 5.99 15.41 32.72
C ILE A 91 4.99 16.58 32.82
N PRO A 92 5.43 17.85 32.73
CA PRO A 92 4.54 19.02 32.68
C PRO A 92 3.47 18.89 31.58
N PHE A 93 2.24 19.35 31.85
CA PHE A 93 1.11 19.15 30.91
C PHE A 93 1.40 19.67 29.50
N TRP A 94 1.98 20.86 29.37
CA TRP A 94 2.26 21.44 28.05
C TRP A 94 3.22 20.60 27.21
N ARG A 95 4.26 20.00 27.84
CA ARG A 95 5.18 19.08 27.12
C ARG A 95 4.47 17.83 26.67
N ARG A 96 3.60 17.24 27.50
CA ARG A 96 2.78 16.09 27.13
C ARG A 96 1.84 16.41 25.98
N ALA A 97 1.23 17.59 26.00
CA ALA A 97 0.32 18.04 24.94
C ALA A 97 1.07 18.20 23.61
N ILE A 98 2.22 18.88 23.59
CA ILE A 98 3.01 19.07 22.36
C ILE A 98 3.47 17.72 21.79
N LEU A 99 4.05 16.85 22.61
CA LEU A 99 4.53 15.55 22.15
C LEU A 99 3.38 14.63 21.75
N GLY A 100 2.23 14.70 22.44
CA GLY A 100 1.03 13.96 22.07
C GLY A 100 0.47 14.39 20.71
N VAL A 101 0.40 15.69 20.46
CA VAL A 101 -0.01 16.24 19.16
C VAL A 101 0.98 15.84 18.06
N ALA A 102 2.29 15.88 18.34
CA ALA A 102 3.31 15.43 17.38
C ALA A 102 3.14 13.94 17.01
N LEU A 103 2.90 13.07 17.99
CA LEU A 103 2.65 11.64 17.75
C LEU A 103 1.37 11.41 16.93
N LEU A 104 0.28 12.12 17.27
CA LEU A 104 -0.96 12.05 16.46
C LEU A 104 -0.73 12.59 15.05
N GLY A 105 0.09 13.64 14.89
CA GLY A 105 0.53 14.16 13.59
C GLY A 105 1.30 13.12 12.76
N VAL A 106 2.19 12.35 13.39
CA VAL A 106 2.87 11.23 12.73
C VAL A 106 1.87 10.18 12.24
N GLY A 107 0.89 9.82 13.07
CA GLY A 107 -0.18 8.88 12.67
C GLY A 107 -1.02 9.41 11.50
N ALA A 108 -1.44 10.68 11.57
CA ALA A 108 -2.19 11.34 10.50
C ALA A 108 -1.37 11.43 9.20
N HIS A 109 -0.08 11.80 9.28
CA HIS A 109 0.81 11.83 8.13
C HIS A 109 0.96 10.44 7.48
N ALA A 110 1.10 9.39 8.28
CA ALA A 110 1.19 8.02 7.78
C ALA A 110 -0.06 7.62 6.98
N LEU A 111 -1.25 8.07 7.38
CA LEU A 111 -2.51 7.83 6.66
C LEU A 111 -2.58 8.64 5.35
N THR A 112 -2.23 9.91 5.38
CA THR A 112 -2.34 10.80 4.22
C THR A 112 -1.28 10.55 3.16
N ARG A 113 -0.07 10.08 3.56
CA ARG A 113 1.03 9.80 2.63
C ARG A 113 0.67 8.78 1.55
N GLN A 114 -0.24 7.86 1.83
CA GLN A 114 -0.65 6.81 0.90
C GLN A 114 -1.84 7.23 0.02
N MET A 115 -2.42 8.40 0.28
CA MET A 115 -3.51 8.93 -0.55
C MET A 115 -2.94 9.67 -1.76
N PRO A 116 -3.53 9.47 -2.94
CA PRO A 116 -3.06 10.13 -4.14
C PRO A 116 -3.30 11.63 -4.04
N ARG A 117 -2.40 12.34 -4.64
CA ARG A 117 -2.63 13.70 -5.12
C ARG A 117 -2.85 13.57 -6.61
N ASP A 118 -3.82 14.25 -7.12
CA ASP A 118 -4.29 14.32 -8.50
C ASP A 118 -3.52 13.42 -9.51
N PRO A 119 -4.16 12.37 -10.03
CA PRO A 119 -3.51 11.51 -11.02
C PRO A 119 -3.15 12.35 -12.25
N PRO A 120 -2.00 12.12 -12.88
CA PRO A 120 -1.71 12.76 -14.17
C PRO A 120 -2.78 12.34 -15.20
N PRO A 121 -3.01 13.17 -16.25
CA PRO A 121 -4.01 12.86 -17.26
C PRO A 121 -3.62 11.59 -18.02
N ALA A 122 -4.62 10.77 -18.34
CA ALA A 122 -4.48 9.57 -19.17
C ALA A 122 -4.98 9.85 -20.59
N THR A 123 -4.38 9.18 -21.57
CA THR A 123 -4.79 9.23 -22.99
C THR A 123 -5.58 8.02 -23.43
N ASP A 124 -5.57 6.95 -22.62
CA ASP A 124 -6.31 5.71 -22.83
C ASP A 124 -6.08 5.09 -24.22
N ILE A 125 -4.81 4.96 -24.62
CA ILE A 125 -4.41 4.39 -25.91
C ILE A 125 -4.29 2.87 -25.79
N TRP A 126 -4.88 2.16 -26.74
CA TRP A 126 -4.83 0.70 -26.81
C TRP A 126 -4.19 0.25 -28.12
N SER A 127 -3.38 -0.82 -28.07
CA SER A 127 -2.84 -1.53 -29.24
C SER A 127 -2.93 -3.02 -29.01
N ASP A 128 -3.55 -3.73 -29.95
CA ASP A 128 -3.69 -5.20 -29.91
C ASP A 128 -4.24 -5.75 -28.56
N GLY A 129 -5.20 -5.05 -27.97
CA GLY A 129 -5.79 -5.42 -26.68
C GLY A 129 -4.92 -5.09 -25.45
N ILE A 130 -3.82 -4.37 -25.63
CA ILE A 130 -2.91 -3.92 -24.57
C ILE A 130 -3.09 -2.43 -24.35
N CYS A 131 -3.36 -2.03 -23.12
CA CYS A 131 -3.38 -0.64 -22.69
C CYS A 131 -1.95 -0.09 -22.63
N LEU A 132 -1.67 0.96 -23.39
CA LEU A 132 -0.37 1.64 -23.41
C LEU A 132 -0.34 2.77 -22.37
N GLN A 133 0.67 2.75 -21.51
CA GLN A 133 0.77 3.78 -20.46
C GLN A 133 0.99 5.17 -21.04
N SER A 134 0.20 6.15 -20.61
CA SER A 134 0.29 7.54 -21.04
C SER A 134 1.43 8.31 -20.41
N ASN A 135 1.88 7.86 -19.24
CA ASN A 135 2.89 8.55 -18.44
C ASN A 135 3.64 7.57 -17.53
N ARG A 136 4.73 8.04 -16.92
CA ARG A 136 5.59 7.20 -16.06
C ARG A 136 4.91 6.66 -14.80
N ALA A 137 3.77 7.21 -14.39
CA ALA A 137 3.06 6.82 -13.18
C ALA A 137 1.97 5.76 -13.44
N SER A 138 1.55 5.54 -14.69
CA SER A 138 0.36 4.74 -15.05
C SER A 138 0.64 3.27 -15.38
N CYS A 139 1.89 2.78 -15.28
CA CYS A 139 2.23 1.40 -15.60
C CYS A 139 1.33 0.36 -14.89
N SER A 140 1.06 0.56 -13.60
CA SER A 140 0.19 -0.34 -12.84
C SER A 140 -1.27 -0.27 -13.27
N ALA A 141 -1.74 0.93 -13.63
CA ALA A 141 -3.11 1.15 -14.09
C ALA A 141 -3.35 0.50 -15.46
N CYS A 142 -2.43 0.69 -16.41
CA CYS A 142 -2.50 0.06 -17.73
C CYS A 142 -2.37 -1.46 -17.67
N SER A 143 -1.41 -1.98 -16.89
CA SER A 143 -1.28 -3.43 -16.71
C SER A 143 -2.55 -4.03 -16.09
N ALA A 144 -3.17 -3.33 -15.13
CA ALA A 144 -4.43 -3.77 -14.52
C ALA A 144 -5.61 -3.65 -15.49
N ALA A 145 -5.69 -2.59 -16.30
CA ALA A 145 -6.72 -2.45 -17.33
C ALA A 145 -6.63 -3.58 -18.38
N THR A 146 -5.41 -3.86 -18.88
CA THR A 146 -5.16 -4.97 -19.81
C THR A 146 -5.57 -6.30 -19.21
N LEU A 147 -5.15 -6.58 -17.95
CA LEU A 147 -5.52 -7.82 -17.25
C LEU A 147 -7.04 -7.97 -17.15
N LEU A 148 -7.74 -6.95 -16.66
CA LEU A 148 -9.19 -6.98 -16.44
C LEU A 148 -9.97 -7.17 -17.75
N THR A 149 -9.55 -6.47 -18.82
CA THR A 149 -10.17 -6.61 -20.14
C THR A 149 -10.00 -8.01 -20.71
N GLY A 150 -8.87 -8.68 -20.43
CA GLY A 150 -8.68 -10.09 -20.78
C GLY A 150 -9.62 -11.07 -20.06
N PHE A 151 -10.27 -10.64 -18.98
CA PHE A 151 -11.32 -11.37 -18.26
C PHE A 151 -12.73 -10.80 -18.50
N ASP A 152 -12.93 -10.09 -19.60
CA ASP A 152 -14.21 -9.45 -19.94
C ASP A 152 -14.74 -8.48 -18.87
N ILE A 153 -13.83 -7.91 -18.06
CA ILE A 153 -14.14 -6.85 -17.10
C ILE A 153 -13.72 -5.51 -17.71
N PRO A 154 -14.65 -4.67 -18.15
CA PRO A 154 -14.31 -3.39 -18.79
C PRO A 154 -13.48 -2.51 -17.86
N ALA A 155 -12.34 -2.02 -18.34
CA ALA A 155 -11.46 -1.12 -17.61
C ALA A 155 -10.69 -0.25 -18.60
N ASN A 156 -10.32 0.95 -18.19
CA ASN A 156 -9.45 1.85 -18.94
C ASN A 156 -8.38 2.46 -18.03
N GLU A 157 -7.38 3.12 -18.62
CA GLU A 157 -6.26 3.68 -17.89
C GLU A 157 -6.70 4.68 -16.82
N GLN A 158 -7.54 5.67 -17.20
CA GLN A 158 -7.98 6.73 -16.30
C GLN A 158 -8.76 6.16 -15.10
N GLU A 159 -9.73 5.29 -15.35
CA GLU A 159 -10.50 4.65 -14.30
C GLU A 159 -9.60 3.86 -13.33
N MET A 160 -8.66 3.10 -13.89
CA MET A 160 -7.74 2.31 -13.05
C MET A 160 -6.77 3.19 -12.28
N MET A 161 -6.31 4.32 -12.82
CA MET A 161 -5.52 5.28 -12.06
C MET A 161 -6.27 5.80 -10.84
N GLU A 162 -7.54 6.13 -10.98
CA GLU A 162 -8.39 6.62 -9.88
C GLU A 162 -8.67 5.52 -8.85
N LEU A 163 -9.03 4.32 -9.30
CA LEU A 163 -9.32 3.19 -8.42
C LEU A 163 -8.07 2.68 -7.69
N CYS A 164 -6.94 2.68 -8.36
CA CYS A 164 -5.65 2.26 -7.80
C CYS A 164 -4.94 3.35 -7.00
N LEU A 165 -5.53 4.54 -6.89
CA LEU A 165 -4.94 5.66 -6.17
C LEU A 165 -3.57 6.04 -6.75
N THR A 166 -3.45 6.08 -8.07
CA THR A 166 -2.24 6.51 -8.77
C THR A 166 -2.04 8.01 -8.58
N GLY A 167 -0.84 8.41 -8.21
CA GLY A 167 -0.41 9.80 -8.13
C GLY A 167 0.78 10.07 -9.04
N ALA A 168 1.34 11.27 -8.99
CA ALA A 168 2.49 11.68 -9.81
C ALA A 168 3.73 10.76 -9.64
N ASN A 169 3.86 10.08 -8.50
CA ASN A 169 4.98 9.19 -8.20
C ASN A 169 4.66 7.69 -8.45
N GLY A 170 3.57 7.38 -9.15
CA GLY A 170 3.13 6.02 -9.43
C GLY A 170 1.99 5.54 -8.53
N THR A 171 1.72 4.26 -8.61
CA THR A 171 0.62 3.57 -7.92
C THR A 171 1.14 2.88 -6.66
N PRO A 172 0.55 3.15 -5.47
CA PRO A 172 0.87 2.37 -4.27
C PRO A 172 0.51 0.89 -4.47
N THR A 173 1.33 -0.04 -3.98
CA THR A 173 1.06 -1.49 -4.08
C THR A 173 -0.34 -1.87 -3.56
N LEU A 174 -0.73 -1.34 -2.39
CA LEU A 174 -2.06 -1.57 -1.82
C LEU A 174 -3.16 -0.80 -2.56
N GLY A 175 -2.80 0.26 -3.27
CA GLY A 175 -3.71 0.98 -4.18
C GLY A 175 -4.05 0.12 -5.39
N LEU A 176 -3.06 -0.51 -6.02
CA LEU A 176 -3.27 -1.45 -7.12
C LEU A 176 -4.19 -2.61 -6.69
N PHE A 177 -3.89 -3.23 -5.55
CA PHE A 177 -4.76 -4.27 -4.97
C PHE A 177 -6.19 -3.76 -4.77
N ARG A 178 -6.36 -2.53 -4.26
CA ARG A 178 -7.68 -1.90 -4.10
C ARG A 178 -8.42 -1.80 -5.44
N GLY A 179 -7.80 -1.25 -6.47
CA GLY A 179 -8.41 -1.08 -7.79
C GLY A 179 -8.90 -2.39 -8.37
N LEU A 180 -8.05 -3.41 -8.35
CA LEU A 180 -8.40 -4.77 -8.79
C LEU A 180 -9.57 -5.35 -7.97
N LYS A 181 -9.54 -5.26 -6.62
CA LYS A 181 -10.63 -5.74 -5.75
C LYS A 181 -11.96 -5.03 -6.01
N LEU A 182 -11.94 -3.76 -6.34
CA LEU A 182 -13.16 -3.01 -6.65
C LEU A 182 -13.76 -3.42 -8.00
N LYS A 183 -12.92 -3.61 -9.01
CA LYS A 183 -13.35 -4.03 -10.36
C LYS A 183 -13.86 -5.46 -10.40
N THR A 184 -13.24 -6.36 -9.64
CA THR A 184 -13.66 -7.77 -9.60
C THR A 184 -14.81 -8.05 -8.65
N ARG A 185 -15.31 -7.05 -7.90
CA ARG A 185 -16.33 -7.25 -6.86
C ARG A 185 -17.64 -7.88 -7.38
N ALA A 186 -18.03 -7.54 -8.60
CA ALA A 186 -19.26 -8.02 -9.25
C ALA A 186 -19.02 -9.22 -10.18
N SER A 187 -17.81 -9.74 -10.26
CA SER A 187 -17.45 -10.89 -11.09
C SER A 187 -17.26 -12.16 -10.25
N SER A 188 -17.08 -13.30 -10.92
CA SER A 188 -16.69 -14.57 -10.29
C SER A 188 -15.21 -14.63 -9.90
N TYR A 189 -14.40 -13.69 -10.37
CA TYR A 189 -12.96 -13.66 -10.14
C TYR A 189 -12.59 -13.10 -8.78
N ARG A 190 -11.46 -13.60 -8.23
CA ARG A 190 -10.89 -13.12 -6.96
C ARG A 190 -9.48 -12.61 -7.21
N VAL A 191 -9.12 -11.55 -6.50
CA VAL A 191 -7.76 -11.02 -6.49
C VAL A 191 -7.03 -11.60 -5.29
N GLU A 192 -5.98 -12.37 -5.56
CA GLU A 192 -5.15 -13.00 -4.54
C GLU A 192 -3.72 -12.46 -4.62
N PRO A 193 -3.20 -11.86 -3.53
CA PRO A 193 -1.81 -11.46 -3.46
C PRO A 193 -0.93 -12.69 -3.22
N PHE A 194 0.12 -12.87 -4.02
CA PHE A 194 1.09 -13.94 -3.86
C PHE A 194 2.51 -13.39 -3.79
N PHE A 195 3.41 -14.22 -3.31
CA PHE A 195 4.86 -14.01 -3.33
C PHE A 195 5.46 -15.28 -3.92
N SER A 196 6.26 -15.12 -4.94
CA SER A 196 6.88 -16.23 -5.66
C SER A 196 8.26 -15.80 -6.12
N ASP A 197 9.16 -16.75 -6.26
CA ASP A 197 10.37 -16.59 -7.06
C ASP A 197 10.08 -16.89 -8.54
N ILE A 198 11.09 -16.72 -9.39
CA ILE A 198 10.91 -16.90 -10.82
C ILE A 198 10.66 -18.37 -11.19
N GLU A 199 11.28 -19.29 -10.46
CA GLU A 199 11.14 -20.73 -10.69
C GLU A 199 9.72 -21.20 -10.38
N GLU A 200 9.18 -20.81 -9.24
CA GLU A 200 7.78 -21.09 -8.88
C GLU A 200 6.82 -20.44 -9.87
N LEU A 201 7.10 -19.20 -10.27
CA LEU A 201 6.29 -18.46 -11.22
C LEU A 201 6.20 -19.16 -12.59
N LEU A 202 7.32 -19.70 -13.09
CA LEU A 202 7.38 -20.38 -14.38
C LEU A 202 6.66 -21.74 -14.38
N VAL A 203 6.48 -22.36 -13.23
CA VAL A 203 5.81 -23.68 -13.08
C VAL A 203 4.34 -23.53 -12.70
N ALA A 204 3.94 -22.36 -12.18
CA ALA A 204 2.55 -22.12 -11.79
C ALA A 204 1.63 -22.06 -13.02
N ASP A 205 0.47 -22.73 -12.94
CA ASP A 205 -0.59 -22.66 -13.97
C ASP A 205 -1.58 -21.51 -13.74
N ASP A 206 -1.33 -20.66 -12.73
CA ASP A 206 -2.23 -19.58 -12.32
C ASP A 206 -1.99 -18.29 -13.13
N TRP A 207 -2.14 -18.38 -14.45
CA TRP A 207 -1.97 -17.26 -15.39
C TRP A 207 -3.31 -16.64 -15.81
N PRO A 208 -3.34 -15.34 -16.14
CA PRO A 208 -2.27 -14.33 -16.10
C PRO A 208 -2.05 -13.76 -14.70
N ALA A 209 -0.85 -13.18 -14.45
CA ALA A 209 -0.46 -12.55 -13.22
C ALA A 209 0.08 -11.13 -13.42
N LEU A 210 -0.23 -10.22 -12.49
CA LEU A 210 0.32 -8.87 -12.48
C LEU A 210 1.51 -8.81 -11.52
N LEU A 211 2.71 -8.61 -12.07
CA LEU A 211 3.96 -8.62 -11.33
C LEU A 211 4.39 -7.21 -10.95
N LEU A 212 4.82 -7.04 -9.71
CA LEU A 212 5.48 -5.84 -9.23
C LEU A 212 6.99 -6.10 -9.18
N VAL A 213 7.70 -5.50 -10.10
CA VAL A 213 9.13 -5.71 -10.35
C VAL A 213 9.91 -4.41 -10.27
N LYS A 214 11.23 -4.48 -10.22
CA LYS A 214 12.11 -3.32 -10.37
C LYS A 214 13.46 -3.73 -10.95
N LEU A 215 14.08 -2.85 -11.71
CA LEU A 215 15.50 -2.97 -12.02
C LEU A 215 16.33 -2.59 -10.80
N GLU A 216 17.34 -3.39 -10.48
CA GLU A 216 18.29 -3.03 -9.43
C GLU A 216 19.24 -1.93 -9.93
N ILE A 217 19.62 -1.00 -9.04
CA ILE A 217 20.57 0.06 -9.36
C ILE A 217 21.94 -0.58 -9.64
N GLY A 218 22.50 -0.30 -10.81
CA GLY A 218 23.79 -0.86 -11.25
C GLY A 218 23.73 -2.27 -11.82
N ALA A 219 22.54 -2.87 -11.96
CA ALA A 219 22.40 -4.13 -12.68
C ALA A 219 22.78 -3.96 -14.17
N LYS A 220 23.53 -4.93 -14.70
CA LYS A 220 23.83 -5.00 -16.15
C LYS A 220 22.61 -5.62 -16.84
N VAL A 221 21.73 -4.76 -17.30
CA VAL A 221 20.51 -5.16 -18.06
C VAL A 221 20.62 -4.67 -19.50
N ASP A 222 19.77 -5.21 -20.37
CA ASP A 222 19.65 -4.75 -21.74
C ASP A 222 19.28 -3.24 -21.74
N PRO A 223 20.02 -2.37 -22.45
CA PRO A 223 19.73 -0.94 -22.54
C PRO A 223 18.31 -0.60 -22.99
N ARG A 224 17.62 -1.52 -23.67
CA ARG A 224 16.23 -1.34 -24.08
C ARG A 224 15.28 -1.11 -22.91
N TYR A 225 15.54 -1.69 -21.74
CA TYR A 225 14.72 -1.47 -20.55
C TYR A 225 14.63 0.03 -20.20
N GLU A 226 15.77 0.74 -20.23
CA GLU A 226 15.83 2.16 -19.89
C GLU A 226 15.43 3.05 -21.09
N HIS A 227 16.05 2.81 -22.25
CA HIS A 227 15.94 3.73 -23.40
C HIS A 227 14.66 3.52 -24.23
N GLN A 228 14.19 2.29 -24.36
CA GLN A 228 13.02 1.98 -25.19
C GLN A 228 11.73 1.85 -24.35
N TRP A 229 11.83 1.19 -23.18
CA TRP A 229 10.65 0.90 -22.36
C TRP A 229 10.52 1.84 -21.13
N GLY A 230 11.44 2.75 -20.94
CA GLY A 230 11.35 3.81 -19.94
C GLY A 230 11.42 3.35 -18.48
N TRP A 231 11.99 2.16 -18.22
CA TRP A 231 12.20 1.69 -16.86
C TRP A 231 13.30 2.50 -16.18
N THR A 232 13.09 2.88 -14.94
CA THR A 232 14.09 3.62 -14.15
C THR A 232 14.67 2.71 -13.08
N PRO A 233 15.98 2.45 -13.05
CA PRO A 233 16.61 1.64 -12.02
C PRO A 233 16.26 2.14 -10.61
N GLY A 234 15.91 1.21 -9.72
CA GLY A 234 15.50 1.50 -8.36
C GLY A 234 14.02 1.88 -8.17
N LEU A 235 13.30 2.21 -9.25
CA LEU A 235 11.86 2.43 -9.20
C LEU A 235 11.10 1.13 -9.48
N GLY A 236 9.94 0.98 -8.80
CA GLY A 236 9.03 -0.13 -9.06
C GLY A 236 8.33 0.03 -10.40
N HIS A 237 8.09 -1.06 -11.07
CA HIS A 237 7.32 -1.15 -12.29
C HIS A 237 6.31 -2.29 -12.19
N ALA A 238 5.17 -2.16 -12.86
CA ALA A 238 4.18 -3.22 -12.94
C ALA A 238 4.13 -3.75 -14.37
N VAL A 239 4.14 -5.07 -14.51
CA VAL A 239 4.03 -5.76 -15.79
C VAL A 239 2.98 -6.85 -15.72
N LEU A 240 2.27 -7.05 -16.81
CA LEU A 240 1.38 -8.19 -16.98
C LEU A 240 2.21 -9.37 -17.48
N PHE A 241 2.17 -10.45 -16.76
CA PHE A 241 2.72 -11.74 -17.17
C PHE A 241 1.55 -12.62 -17.67
N SER A 242 1.52 -12.92 -18.95
CA SER A 242 0.35 -13.54 -19.59
C SER A 242 0.50 -15.04 -19.83
N ALA A 243 1.70 -15.49 -20.17
CA ALA A 243 2.02 -16.91 -20.39
C ALA A 243 3.52 -17.10 -20.52
N VAL A 244 3.98 -18.35 -20.41
CA VAL A 244 5.31 -18.79 -20.81
C VAL A 244 5.18 -19.44 -22.19
N SER A 245 5.83 -18.87 -23.22
CA SER A 245 5.97 -19.57 -24.50
C SER A 245 6.96 -20.72 -24.31
N GLY A 246 6.52 -21.95 -24.55
CA GLY A 246 7.42 -23.09 -24.57
C GLY A 246 8.46 -22.98 -25.68
N PRO A 247 9.50 -23.86 -25.71
CA PRO A 247 10.59 -23.82 -26.70
C PRO A 247 10.16 -24.09 -28.14
N THR A 248 8.86 -24.20 -28.39
CA THR A 248 8.25 -24.50 -29.73
C THR A 248 7.25 -23.43 -30.16
N GLY A 249 7.30 -22.23 -29.57
CA GLY A 249 6.44 -21.12 -29.98
C GLY A 249 7.05 -20.21 -31.00
#